data_e8339e973dd250d7c45f9a4679f19ccb
#
_entry.id   e8339e973dd250d7c45f9a4679f19ccb
#
_cell.length_a   1.000
_cell.length_b   1.000
_cell.length_c   1.000
_cell.angle_alpha   90.00
_cell.angle_beta   90.00
_cell.angle_gamma   90.00
#
_symmetry.space_group_name_H-M   'P 1'
#
loop_
_entity.id
_entity.type
_entity.pdbx_description
1 polymer ?
#
loop_
_entity_poly.entity_id
_entity_poly.type
_entity_poly.pdbx_seq_one_letter_code
_entity_poly.pdbx_strand_id
1 'polypeptide(L)'
;MPVSLEDYLRGVDDIAATAPAYALGHDGSDGLCDCIGLTIGALRRAGGAWTGIRGSNWAARHALITLQPIKSVSELLPGACVLKAHEPGDAGYSLPSRYAGEDDLRDYYHWGVVRSTNPLRIVHCSSPGVVTDTRLGQWAYHGWLKQVSHSEGDDKPMATTLTVSASRGSTVNLRKTPGGPLLDRIPLGERVTVLRQQDGWTEISYRGRTGWMQSSFLTEDAPSGEASGLADRVDELETRLDDVESRLAALDGGLG
;
A
#
# COMPACT_ATOMS: atom_id res chain seq x y z
N MET A 1 -11.38 11.41 0.62
CA MET A 1 -11.37 10.07 0.01
C MET A 1 -10.08 9.92 -0.80
N PRO A 2 -9.50 8.73 -0.95
CA PRO A 2 -8.38 8.51 -1.85
C PRO A 2 -8.79 8.83 -3.31
N VAL A 3 -7.85 9.34 -4.09
CA VAL A 3 -8.03 9.57 -5.53
C VAL A 3 -7.75 8.29 -6.31
N SER A 4 -8.30 8.15 -7.53
CA SER A 4 -7.98 7.00 -8.37
C SER A 4 -6.52 7.02 -8.81
N LEU A 5 -5.93 5.84 -9.07
CA LEU A 5 -4.56 5.73 -9.61
C LEU A 5 -4.46 6.43 -10.96
N GLU A 6 -5.46 6.27 -11.82
CA GLU A 6 -5.50 6.88 -13.14
C GLU A 6 -5.46 8.42 -13.05
N ASP A 7 -6.31 9.02 -12.21
CA ASP A 7 -6.34 10.48 -12.01
C ASP A 7 -5.03 11.00 -11.42
N TYR A 8 -4.45 10.25 -10.47
CA TYR A 8 -3.16 10.60 -9.91
C TYR A 8 -2.05 10.60 -10.97
N LEU A 9 -1.96 9.54 -11.78
CA LEU A 9 -0.96 9.43 -12.85
C LEU A 9 -1.18 10.47 -13.95
N ARG A 10 -2.44 10.78 -14.29
CA ARG A 10 -2.77 11.89 -15.18
C ARG A 10 -2.27 13.22 -14.61
N GLY A 11 -2.46 13.46 -13.31
CA GLY A 11 -1.92 14.64 -12.63
C GLY A 11 -0.41 14.74 -12.69
N VAL A 12 0.31 13.61 -12.62
CA VAL A 12 1.79 13.57 -12.81
C VAL A 12 2.14 13.95 -14.24
N ASP A 13 1.46 13.39 -15.25
CA ASP A 13 1.70 13.68 -16.66
C ASP A 13 1.39 15.17 -17.00
N ASP A 14 0.31 15.72 -16.46
CA ASP A 14 -0.09 17.10 -16.65
C ASP A 14 0.95 18.08 -16.11
N ILE A 15 1.53 17.78 -14.93
CA ILE A 15 2.64 18.61 -14.39
C ILE A 15 3.87 18.47 -15.29
N ALA A 16 4.23 17.24 -15.66
CA ALA A 16 5.39 16.99 -16.49
C ALA A 16 5.28 17.73 -17.85
N ALA A 17 4.09 17.77 -18.45
CA ALA A 17 3.82 18.45 -19.72
C ALA A 17 4.01 19.97 -19.63
N THR A 18 3.81 20.59 -18.47
CA THR A 18 4.07 22.02 -18.27
C THR A 18 5.56 22.35 -18.09
N ALA A 19 6.41 21.31 -17.97
CA ALA A 19 7.86 21.44 -17.78
C ALA A 19 8.28 22.49 -16.71
N PRO A 20 7.75 22.40 -15.48
CA PRO A 20 8.02 23.40 -14.46
C PRO A 20 9.51 23.41 -14.09
N ALA A 21 10.04 24.58 -13.78
CA ALA A 21 11.39 24.70 -13.25
C ALA A 21 11.46 24.16 -11.80
N TYR A 22 12.65 23.70 -11.41
CA TYR A 22 12.86 23.20 -10.04
C TYR A 22 12.90 24.34 -9.03
N ALA A 23 12.04 24.30 -8.03
CA ALA A 23 12.10 25.16 -6.86
C ALA A 23 11.49 24.47 -5.64
N LEU A 24 12.20 24.54 -4.50
CA LEU A 24 11.73 23.98 -3.24
C LEU A 24 10.43 24.66 -2.78
N GLY A 25 9.49 23.87 -2.27
CA GLY A 25 8.22 24.37 -1.73
C GLY A 25 7.09 24.49 -2.76
N HIS A 26 7.34 24.22 -4.05
CA HIS A 26 6.37 24.39 -5.14
C HIS A 26 5.86 23.04 -5.66
N ASP A 27 4.64 23.01 -6.21
CA ASP A 27 3.89 21.79 -6.57
C ASP A 27 3.42 21.77 -8.04
N GLY A 28 4.00 22.57 -8.89
CA GLY A 28 3.66 22.64 -10.30
C GLY A 28 2.43 23.49 -10.63
N SER A 29 1.88 24.26 -9.69
CA SER A 29 0.72 25.13 -9.95
C SER A 29 1.10 26.48 -10.54
N ASP A 30 2.30 26.91 -10.32
CA ASP A 30 2.84 28.25 -10.68
C ASP A 30 4.05 28.17 -11.62
N GLY A 31 4.25 27.02 -12.29
CA GLY A 31 5.40 26.81 -13.16
C GLY A 31 6.67 26.39 -12.43
N LEU A 32 6.60 26.15 -11.12
CA LEU A 32 7.69 25.70 -10.27
C LEU A 32 7.30 24.40 -9.55
N CYS A 33 8.28 23.50 -9.34
CA CYS A 33 8.00 22.21 -8.69
C CYS A 33 9.26 21.70 -7.98
N ASP A 34 9.08 21.01 -6.85
CA ASP A 34 10.12 20.18 -6.24
C ASP A 34 9.77 18.68 -6.29
N CYS A 35 10.67 17.82 -5.81
CA CYS A 35 10.51 16.37 -5.93
C CYS A 35 9.21 15.85 -5.28
N ILE A 36 8.87 16.28 -4.05
CA ILE A 36 7.63 15.90 -3.40
C ILE A 36 6.44 16.72 -3.91
N GLY A 37 6.69 17.92 -4.42
CA GLY A 37 5.70 18.79 -5.02
C GLY A 37 5.04 18.19 -6.24
N LEU A 38 5.75 17.40 -7.03
CA LEU A 38 5.17 16.64 -8.13
C LEU A 38 4.00 15.75 -7.64
N THR A 39 4.20 15.01 -6.55
CA THR A 39 3.17 14.18 -5.94
C THR A 39 2.03 15.01 -5.34
N ILE A 40 2.35 16.09 -4.61
CA ILE A 40 1.35 16.97 -3.98
C ILE A 40 0.46 17.63 -5.04
N GLY A 41 1.07 18.14 -6.10
CA GLY A 41 0.34 18.74 -7.22
C GLY A 41 -0.49 17.75 -8.02
N ALA A 42 0.01 16.53 -8.22
CA ALA A 42 -0.73 15.46 -8.88
C ALA A 42 -1.97 15.04 -8.06
N LEU A 43 -1.82 14.85 -6.74
CA LEU A 43 -2.95 14.58 -5.85
C LEU A 43 -4.01 15.68 -5.92
N ARG A 44 -3.58 16.97 -5.90
CA ARG A 44 -4.51 18.08 -5.98
C ARG A 44 -5.26 18.12 -7.32
N ARG A 45 -4.58 17.87 -8.44
CA ARG A 45 -5.22 17.78 -9.77
C ARG A 45 -6.20 16.63 -9.86
N ALA A 46 -5.95 15.55 -9.15
CA ALA A 46 -6.86 14.41 -9.03
C ALA A 46 -8.05 14.66 -8.06
N GLY A 47 -8.18 15.85 -7.48
CA GLY A 47 -9.24 16.18 -6.51
C GLY A 47 -8.93 15.74 -5.07
N GLY A 48 -7.72 15.29 -4.80
CA GLY A 48 -7.23 14.92 -3.46
C GLY A 48 -6.51 16.07 -2.76
N ALA A 49 -6.02 15.76 -1.56
CA ALA A 49 -5.27 16.71 -0.75
C ALA A 49 -4.06 16.04 -0.09
N TRP A 50 -2.96 16.76 0.01
CA TRP A 50 -1.84 16.36 0.85
C TRP A 50 -2.16 16.65 2.32
N THR A 51 -2.08 15.61 3.15
CA THR A 51 -2.35 15.72 4.59
C THR A 51 -1.07 15.42 5.36
N GLY A 52 -0.35 16.46 5.74
CA GLY A 52 0.86 16.29 6.54
C GLY A 52 1.97 17.28 6.18
N ILE A 53 3.14 17.04 6.76
CA ILE A 53 4.31 17.90 6.55
C ILE A 53 4.85 17.67 5.14
N ARG A 54 5.17 18.76 4.45
CA ARG A 54 5.82 18.70 3.15
C ARG A 54 7.26 18.20 3.32
N GLY A 55 7.68 17.26 2.49
CA GLY A 55 9.03 16.74 2.45
C GLY A 55 9.09 15.22 2.28
N SER A 56 10.11 14.76 1.53
CA SER A 56 10.31 13.34 1.20
C SER A 56 10.58 12.51 2.45
N ASN A 57 11.31 13.04 3.44
CA ASN A 57 11.55 12.37 4.71
C ASN A 57 10.27 12.12 5.52
N TRP A 58 9.34 13.09 5.54
CA TRP A 58 8.05 12.90 6.18
C TRP A 58 7.19 11.92 5.39
N ALA A 59 7.16 12.08 4.07
CA ALA A 59 6.38 11.24 3.18
C ALA A 59 6.77 9.75 3.27
N ALA A 60 8.07 9.46 3.30
CA ALA A 60 8.59 8.10 3.46
C ALA A 60 8.05 7.40 4.71
N ARG A 61 7.99 8.13 5.83
CA ARG A 61 7.58 7.58 7.14
C ARG A 61 6.08 7.55 7.36
N HIS A 62 5.34 8.51 6.79
CA HIS A 62 3.94 8.73 7.18
C HIS A 62 2.93 8.66 6.04
N ALA A 63 3.33 8.95 4.78
CA ALA A 63 2.41 9.00 3.65
C ALA A 63 2.28 7.68 2.89
N LEU A 64 3.19 6.75 3.08
CA LEU A 64 3.19 5.46 2.41
C LEU A 64 2.50 4.37 3.22
N ILE A 65 1.80 3.46 2.54
CA ILE A 65 1.24 2.24 3.11
C ILE A 65 2.37 1.27 3.46
N THR A 66 3.36 1.17 2.55
CA THR A 66 4.55 0.32 2.70
C THR A 66 5.77 1.12 2.25
N LEU A 67 6.92 0.78 2.79
CA LEU A 67 8.21 1.29 2.33
C LEU A 67 9.19 0.11 2.32
N GLN A 68 9.66 -0.28 1.14
CA GLN A 68 10.50 -1.46 0.94
C GLN A 68 11.69 -1.15 0.04
N PRO A 69 12.84 -1.81 0.24
CA PRO A 69 13.97 -1.73 -0.68
C PRO A 69 13.59 -2.25 -2.08
N ILE A 70 14.04 -1.56 -3.13
CA ILE A 70 13.90 -2.02 -4.52
C ILE A 70 15.00 -3.03 -4.81
N LYS A 71 14.65 -4.27 -5.15
CA LYS A 71 15.60 -5.30 -5.58
C LYS A 71 15.66 -5.41 -7.11
N SER A 72 14.56 -5.11 -7.80
CA SER A 72 14.49 -5.15 -9.26
C SER A 72 13.34 -4.27 -9.78
N VAL A 73 13.38 -3.95 -11.10
CA VAL A 73 12.29 -3.22 -11.79
C VAL A 73 10.97 -4.00 -11.74
N SER A 74 11.02 -5.33 -11.70
CA SER A 74 9.81 -6.17 -11.69
C SER A 74 8.97 -6.06 -10.41
N GLU A 75 9.51 -5.44 -9.36
CA GLU A 75 8.77 -5.15 -8.11
C GLU A 75 7.99 -3.84 -8.18
N LEU A 76 8.29 -3.02 -9.18
CA LEU A 76 7.65 -1.72 -9.35
C LEU A 76 6.39 -1.85 -10.20
N LEU A 77 5.40 -1.03 -9.90
CA LEU A 77 4.18 -0.87 -10.68
C LEU A 77 3.92 0.63 -10.92
N PRO A 78 3.16 1.00 -11.95
CA PRO A 78 2.76 2.38 -12.15
C PRO A 78 2.06 2.96 -10.91
N GLY A 79 2.43 4.17 -10.53
CA GLY A 79 1.94 4.85 -9.33
C GLY A 79 2.74 4.58 -8.06
N ALA A 80 3.66 3.62 -8.06
CA ALA A 80 4.60 3.47 -6.95
C ALA A 80 5.43 4.75 -6.78
N CYS A 81 5.57 5.21 -5.56
CA CYS A 81 6.55 6.22 -5.21
C CYS A 81 7.91 5.56 -5.01
N VAL A 82 8.95 6.17 -5.54
CA VAL A 82 10.33 5.70 -5.38
C VAL A 82 11.18 6.77 -4.70
N LEU A 83 12.14 6.31 -3.91
CA LEU A 83 12.95 7.19 -3.07
C LEU A 83 14.43 6.87 -3.21
N LYS A 84 15.23 7.95 -3.20
CA LYS A 84 16.67 7.88 -2.96
C LYS A 84 16.92 8.18 -1.48
N ALA A 85 17.86 7.45 -0.88
CA ALA A 85 18.17 7.61 0.54
C ALA A 85 19.70 7.59 0.76
N HIS A 86 20.12 8.27 1.82
CA HIS A 86 21.44 8.10 2.42
C HIS A 86 21.31 7.38 3.74
N GLU A 87 22.20 6.44 4.00
CA GLU A 87 22.32 5.81 5.32
C GLU A 87 23.16 6.73 6.25
N PRO A 88 23.02 6.60 7.57
CA PRO A 88 23.88 7.32 8.50
C PRO A 88 25.37 7.07 8.21
N GLY A 89 26.12 8.16 7.99
CA GLY A 89 27.53 8.12 7.64
C GLY A 89 27.84 8.23 6.14
N ASP A 90 26.83 8.17 5.28
CA ASP A 90 27.03 8.39 3.85
C ASP A 90 27.39 9.85 3.54
N ALA A 91 28.15 10.04 2.46
CA ALA A 91 28.39 11.37 1.93
C ALA A 91 27.07 12.02 1.49
N GLY A 92 26.82 13.25 1.98
CA GLY A 92 25.58 13.97 1.72
C GLY A 92 24.40 13.64 2.67
N TYR A 93 24.61 12.73 3.64
CA TYR A 93 23.62 12.49 4.69
C TYR A 93 23.27 13.79 5.43
N SER A 94 21.99 14.13 5.46
CA SER A 94 21.49 15.37 6.07
C SER A 94 20.08 15.18 6.62
N LEU A 95 19.90 14.15 7.46
CA LEU A 95 18.60 13.89 8.08
C LEU A 95 18.17 15.08 8.95
N PRO A 96 16.99 15.67 8.73
CA PRO A 96 16.48 16.73 9.58
C PRO A 96 16.36 16.29 11.05
N SER A 97 16.78 17.14 11.98
CA SER A 97 16.86 16.85 13.41
C SER A 97 15.55 16.33 14.04
N ARG A 98 14.41 16.71 13.46
CA ARG A 98 13.08 16.21 13.91
C ARG A 98 12.92 14.69 13.80
N TYR A 99 13.74 14.01 12.98
CA TYR A 99 13.71 12.55 12.78
C TYR A 99 14.86 11.84 13.50
N ALA A 100 15.72 12.56 14.23
CA ALA A 100 16.88 11.97 14.93
C ALA A 100 16.50 10.98 16.05
N GLY A 101 15.26 10.99 16.51
CA GLY A 101 14.72 10.06 17.50
C GLY A 101 13.84 8.94 16.93
N GLU A 102 13.75 8.83 15.59
CA GLU A 102 13.00 7.77 14.92
C GLU A 102 13.83 6.48 14.82
N ASP A 103 13.17 5.33 14.70
CA ASP A 103 13.87 4.04 14.49
C ASP A 103 14.54 3.97 13.12
N ASP A 104 13.95 4.63 12.11
CA ASP A 104 14.50 4.74 10.77
C ASP A 104 15.27 6.05 10.61
N LEU A 105 16.61 5.96 10.65
CA LEU A 105 17.52 7.11 10.56
C LEU A 105 17.97 7.41 9.12
N ARG A 106 17.37 6.82 8.09
CA ARG A 106 17.70 7.12 6.70
C ARG A 106 17.26 8.53 6.33
N ASP A 107 18.09 9.23 5.56
CA ASP A 107 17.73 10.50 4.94
C ASP A 107 17.15 10.24 3.55
N TYR A 108 15.83 10.25 3.43
CA TYR A 108 15.11 10.13 2.15
C TYR A 108 15.13 11.47 1.41
N TYR A 109 16.25 11.77 0.75
CA TYR A 109 16.52 13.09 0.20
C TYR A 109 15.83 13.38 -1.13
N HIS A 110 15.31 12.37 -1.83
CA HIS A 110 14.69 12.56 -3.14
C HIS A 110 13.52 11.59 -3.37
N TRP A 111 12.55 12.07 -4.18
CA TRP A 111 11.27 11.41 -4.41
C TRP A 111 10.94 11.40 -5.90
N GLY A 112 10.34 10.30 -6.41
CA GLY A 112 9.83 10.15 -7.76
C GLY A 112 8.59 9.27 -7.81
N VAL A 113 7.96 9.22 -8.98
CA VAL A 113 6.76 8.42 -9.25
C VAL A 113 7.04 7.51 -10.45
N VAL A 114 6.78 6.22 -10.31
CA VAL A 114 6.84 5.26 -11.41
C VAL A 114 5.66 5.50 -12.33
N ARG A 115 5.94 5.89 -13.58
CA ARG A 115 4.93 6.12 -14.61
C ARG A 115 4.65 4.86 -15.43
N SER A 116 5.68 4.08 -15.70
CA SER A 116 5.61 2.78 -16.38
C SER A 116 6.81 1.91 -16.00
N THR A 117 6.69 0.60 -16.21
CA THR A 117 7.76 -0.37 -15.91
C THR A 117 8.31 -1.06 -17.15
N ASN A 118 7.61 -0.98 -18.28
CA ASN A 118 8.05 -1.52 -19.57
C ASN A 118 7.68 -0.57 -20.72
N PRO A 119 8.60 0.33 -21.17
CA PRO A 119 9.91 0.63 -20.56
C PRO A 119 9.77 1.32 -19.20
N LEU A 120 10.79 1.18 -18.35
CA LEU A 120 10.82 1.89 -17.06
C LEU A 120 10.85 3.40 -17.29
N ARG A 121 9.94 4.10 -16.60
CA ARG A 121 9.88 5.57 -16.56
C ARG A 121 9.57 6.00 -15.13
N ILE A 122 10.51 6.68 -14.50
CA ILE A 122 10.35 7.31 -13.19
C ILE A 122 10.35 8.81 -13.40
N VAL A 123 9.22 9.45 -13.14
CA VAL A 123 9.06 10.91 -13.26
C VAL A 123 9.35 11.55 -11.92
N HIS A 124 10.19 12.54 -11.91
CA HIS A 124 10.54 13.30 -10.72
C HIS A 124 10.92 14.74 -11.07
N CYS A 125 10.90 15.64 -10.09
CA CYS A 125 11.35 17.01 -10.27
C CYS A 125 12.70 17.20 -9.57
N SER A 126 13.71 17.58 -10.34
CA SER A 126 15.08 17.85 -9.91
C SER A 126 15.62 19.03 -10.74
N SER A 127 16.66 19.71 -10.28
CA SER A 127 17.22 20.80 -11.08
C SER A 127 17.69 20.28 -12.47
N PRO A 128 17.30 20.93 -13.60
CA PRO A 128 16.60 22.23 -13.68
C PRO A 128 15.07 22.15 -13.65
N GLY A 129 14.42 20.98 -13.65
CA GLY A 129 12.96 20.82 -13.69
C GLY A 129 12.51 19.36 -13.66
N VAL A 130 11.40 19.03 -14.35
CA VAL A 130 10.91 17.65 -14.41
C VAL A 130 11.79 16.81 -15.32
N VAL A 131 12.18 15.64 -14.81
CA VAL A 131 13.04 14.66 -15.45
C VAL A 131 12.37 13.29 -15.45
N THR A 132 12.72 12.45 -16.40
CA THR A 132 12.29 11.05 -16.43
C THR A 132 13.51 10.14 -16.47
N ASP A 133 13.71 9.37 -15.41
CA ASP A 133 14.71 8.32 -15.36
C ASP A 133 14.18 7.04 -16.02
N THR A 134 15.01 6.38 -16.82
CA THR A 134 14.71 5.12 -17.50
C THR A 134 15.46 3.93 -16.90
N ARG A 135 16.17 4.14 -15.81
CA ARG A 135 16.92 3.12 -15.06
C ARG A 135 16.75 3.38 -13.57
N LEU A 136 16.91 2.33 -12.75
CA LEU A 136 16.84 2.47 -11.30
C LEU A 136 17.94 3.41 -10.73
N GLY A 137 19.16 3.33 -11.24
CA GLY A 137 20.25 4.17 -10.74
C GLY A 137 20.32 4.13 -9.19
N GLN A 138 20.13 5.29 -8.55
CA GLN A 138 20.14 5.44 -7.09
C GLN A 138 18.75 5.32 -6.43
N TRP A 139 17.70 4.97 -7.17
CA TRP A 139 16.40 4.68 -6.57
C TRP A 139 16.48 3.39 -5.76
N ALA A 140 16.34 3.51 -4.43
CA ALA A 140 16.64 2.43 -3.49
C ALA A 140 15.41 1.88 -2.78
N TYR A 141 14.36 2.69 -2.63
CA TYR A 141 13.13 2.32 -1.90
C TYR A 141 11.91 2.62 -2.74
N HIS A 142 10.82 1.88 -2.49
CA HIS A 142 9.51 2.15 -3.08
C HIS A 142 8.38 1.94 -2.08
N GLY A 143 7.23 2.55 -2.37
CA GLY A 143 6.02 2.41 -1.56
C GLY A 143 4.80 3.00 -2.25
N TRP A 144 3.64 2.87 -1.60
CA TRP A 144 2.34 3.26 -2.13
C TRP A 144 1.72 4.37 -1.29
N LEU A 145 1.25 5.43 -1.95
CA LEU A 145 0.58 6.53 -1.26
C LEU A 145 -0.75 6.09 -0.65
N LYS A 146 -0.98 6.44 0.61
CA LYS A 146 -2.26 6.23 1.31
C LYS A 146 -3.43 6.99 0.67
N GLN A 147 -3.14 8.12 0.01
CA GLN A 147 -4.12 8.99 -0.63
C GLN A 147 -4.52 8.55 -2.04
N VAL A 148 -3.89 7.52 -2.59
CA VAL A 148 -4.20 6.97 -3.92
C VAL A 148 -4.87 5.62 -3.76
N SER A 149 -6.02 5.43 -4.44
CA SER A 149 -6.66 4.12 -4.57
C SER A 149 -5.98 3.35 -5.70
N HIS A 150 -5.32 2.27 -5.36
CA HIS A 150 -4.62 1.42 -6.32
C HIS A 150 -5.53 0.33 -6.91
N SER A 151 -6.86 0.54 -6.83
CA SER A 151 -7.86 -0.39 -7.33
C SER A 151 -8.50 0.14 -8.62
N GLU A 152 -7.94 -0.22 -9.77
CA GLU A 152 -8.68 -0.44 -11.03
C GLU A 152 -7.86 -1.41 -11.89
N GLY A 153 -8.43 -2.62 -12.10
CA GLY A 153 -7.88 -3.66 -12.97
C GLY A 153 -6.74 -4.46 -12.35
N ASP A 154 -6.98 -5.69 -12.01
CA ASP A 154 -6.12 -6.87 -11.75
C ASP A 154 -4.71 -6.74 -11.10
N ASP A 155 -4.18 -5.53 -10.85
CA ASP A 155 -2.87 -5.27 -10.26
C ASP A 155 -2.98 -4.49 -8.94
N LYS A 156 -3.73 -5.02 -7.97
CA LYS A 156 -3.82 -4.45 -6.61
C LYS A 156 -2.59 -4.87 -5.79
N PRO A 157 -1.76 -3.93 -5.27
CA PRO A 157 -0.94 -4.23 -4.12
C PRO A 157 -1.86 -4.27 -2.89
N MET A 158 -2.54 -5.40 -2.72
CA MET A 158 -3.30 -5.67 -1.52
C MET A 158 -2.31 -5.99 -0.40
N ALA A 159 -2.14 -5.08 0.57
CA ALA A 159 -1.83 -5.51 1.93
C ALA A 159 -3.07 -6.23 2.51
N THR A 160 -3.69 -7.11 1.73
CA THR A 160 -4.74 -8.02 2.20
C THR A 160 -4.01 -9.17 2.85
N THR A 161 -4.28 -9.36 4.11
CA THR A 161 -3.85 -10.57 4.80
C THR A 161 -4.84 -11.68 4.44
N LEU A 162 -4.34 -12.76 3.84
CA LEU A 162 -5.09 -13.97 3.57
C LEU A 162 -4.59 -15.10 4.44
N THR A 163 -5.44 -16.07 4.69
CA THR A 163 -5.09 -17.29 5.45
C THR A 163 -4.79 -18.43 4.48
N VAL A 164 -3.68 -19.13 4.73
CA VAL A 164 -3.28 -20.31 3.97
C VAL A 164 -4.23 -21.47 4.28
N SER A 165 -4.93 -21.98 3.26
CA SER A 165 -5.94 -23.02 3.38
C SER A 165 -5.77 -24.08 2.29
N ALA A 166 -6.00 -25.35 2.66
CA ALA A 166 -6.09 -26.44 1.71
C ALA A 166 -6.99 -27.54 2.29
N SER A 167 -7.67 -28.29 1.42
CA SER A 167 -8.55 -29.40 1.83
C SER A 167 -7.79 -30.64 2.32
N ARG A 168 -6.48 -30.74 2.05
CA ARG A 168 -5.61 -31.86 2.44
C ARG A 168 -4.20 -31.38 2.71
N GLY A 169 -3.47 -32.12 3.57
CA GLY A 169 -2.10 -31.80 3.96
C GLY A 169 -2.03 -30.86 5.16
N SER A 170 -0.81 -30.51 5.59
CA SER A 170 -0.54 -29.61 6.70
C SER A 170 0.17 -28.33 6.29
N THR A 171 0.63 -28.26 5.04
CA THR A 171 1.38 -27.12 4.50
C THR A 171 1.06 -26.89 3.03
N VAL A 172 1.27 -25.66 2.54
CA VAL A 172 1.22 -25.28 1.14
C VAL A 172 2.59 -24.80 0.67
N ASN A 173 2.95 -25.12 -0.56
CA ASN A 173 4.25 -24.76 -1.14
C ASN A 173 4.30 -23.28 -1.50
N LEU A 174 5.33 -22.58 -1.00
CA LEU A 174 5.78 -21.27 -1.47
C LEU A 174 6.86 -21.50 -2.52
N ARG A 175 6.75 -20.86 -3.69
CA ARG A 175 7.65 -21.03 -4.83
C ARG A 175 8.37 -19.74 -5.19
N LYS A 176 9.53 -19.83 -5.84
CA LYS A 176 10.30 -18.65 -6.28
C LYS A 176 9.58 -17.86 -7.38
N THR A 177 8.86 -18.58 -8.27
CA THR A 177 8.07 -18.03 -9.39
C THR A 177 6.82 -18.88 -9.56
N PRO A 178 5.78 -18.42 -10.26
CA PRO A 178 4.62 -19.22 -10.63
C PRO A 178 5.05 -20.55 -11.27
N GLY A 179 4.62 -21.69 -10.69
CA GLY A 179 5.02 -23.03 -11.14
C GLY A 179 6.50 -23.40 -10.97
N GLY A 180 7.33 -22.49 -10.47
CA GLY A 180 8.78 -22.63 -10.35
C GLY A 180 9.25 -23.46 -9.14
N PRO A 181 10.58 -23.42 -8.83
CA PRO A 181 11.17 -24.19 -7.75
C PRO A 181 10.56 -23.85 -6.38
N LEU A 182 10.52 -24.88 -5.51
CA LEU A 182 10.09 -24.72 -4.13
C LEU A 182 11.05 -23.78 -3.39
N LEU A 183 10.49 -22.80 -2.70
CA LEU A 183 11.22 -21.88 -1.84
C LEU A 183 11.05 -22.22 -0.36
N ASP A 184 9.80 -22.53 0.04
CA ASP A 184 9.44 -22.86 1.42
C ASP A 184 8.09 -23.60 1.47
N ARG A 185 7.68 -24.03 2.68
CA ARG A 185 6.35 -24.60 2.95
C ARG A 185 5.70 -23.86 4.09
N ILE A 186 4.50 -23.33 3.85
CA ILE A 186 3.77 -22.55 4.84
C ILE A 186 2.68 -23.42 5.45
N PRO A 187 2.58 -23.52 6.79
CA PRO A 187 1.53 -24.26 7.46
C PRO A 187 0.14 -23.73 7.13
N LEU A 188 -0.86 -24.60 7.14
CA LEU A 188 -2.27 -24.20 7.04
C LEU A 188 -2.66 -23.35 8.27
N GLY A 189 -3.51 -22.35 8.05
CA GLY A 189 -3.95 -21.41 9.07
C GLY A 189 -3.00 -20.22 9.28
N GLU A 190 -1.81 -20.23 8.68
CA GLU A 190 -0.89 -19.08 8.75
C GLU A 190 -1.41 -17.92 7.91
N ARG A 191 -1.23 -16.70 8.44
CA ARG A 191 -1.59 -15.44 7.76
C ARG A 191 -0.43 -14.97 6.91
N VAL A 192 -0.73 -14.60 5.68
CA VAL A 192 0.25 -14.14 4.70
C VAL A 192 -0.19 -12.80 4.12
N THR A 193 0.76 -11.92 3.86
CA THR A 193 0.47 -10.64 3.20
C THR A 193 0.51 -10.83 1.70
N VAL A 194 -0.58 -10.50 1.01
CA VAL A 194 -0.66 -10.51 -0.45
C VAL A 194 0.09 -9.31 -1.00
N LEU A 195 0.97 -9.54 -1.95
CA LEU A 195 1.71 -8.49 -2.64
C LEU A 195 1.13 -8.21 -4.03
N ARG A 196 0.82 -9.27 -4.79
CA ARG A 196 0.14 -9.19 -6.09
C ARG A 196 -0.45 -10.54 -6.52
N GLN A 197 -1.34 -10.51 -7.51
CA GLN A 197 -1.91 -11.71 -8.11
C GLN A 197 -1.67 -11.69 -9.63
N GLN A 198 -1.41 -12.85 -10.20
CA GLN A 198 -1.20 -13.03 -11.63
C GLN A 198 -1.50 -14.49 -12.03
N ASP A 199 -2.32 -14.69 -13.06
CA ASP A 199 -2.56 -15.99 -13.72
C ASP A 199 -2.86 -17.16 -12.73
N GLY A 200 -3.70 -16.91 -11.71
CA GLY A 200 -4.04 -17.91 -10.70
C GLY A 200 -2.96 -18.16 -9.63
N TRP A 201 -1.93 -17.32 -9.60
CA TRP A 201 -0.89 -17.30 -8.58
C TRP A 201 -0.92 -16.00 -7.80
N THR A 202 -0.63 -16.08 -6.50
CA THR A 202 -0.51 -14.92 -5.60
C THR A 202 0.91 -14.84 -5.08
N GLU A 203 1.55 -13.71 -5.28
CA GLU A 203 2.81 -13.38 -4.60
C GLU A 203 2.48 -12.93 -3.18
N ILE A 204 3.12 -13.56 -2.21
CA ILE A 204 2.88 -13.31 -0.80
C ILE A 204 4.19 -13.04 -0.06
N SER A 205 4.08 -12.30 1.05
CA SER A 205 5.14 -12.18 2.05
C SER A 205 4.75 -12.94 3.31
N TYR A 206 5.65 -13.79 3.78
CA TYR A 206 5.50 -14.57 5.00
C TYR A 206 6.81 -14.58 5.78
N ARG A 207 6.82 -14.07 7.01
CA ARG A 207 8.00 -13.99 7.90
C ARG A 207 9.24 -13.43 7.22
N GLY A 208 9.05 -12.35 6.42
CA GLY A 208 10.14 -11.68 5.69
C GLY A 208 10.61 -12.39 4.41
N ARG A 209 9.97 -13.49 3.99
CA ARG A 209 10.24 -14.16 2.72
C ARG A 209 9.12 -13.88 1.73
N THR A 210 9.49 -13.54 0.50
CA THR A 210 8.56 -13.31 -0.61
C THR A 210 8.60 -14.47 -1.58
N GLY A 211 7.44 -14.90 -2.06
CA GLY A 211 7.33 -15.96 -3.05
C GLY A 211 5.89 -16.14 -3.54
N TRP A 212 5.67 -17.14 -4.37
CA TRP A 212 4.43 -17.40 -5.08
C TRP A 212 3.71 -18.64 -4.55
N MET A 213 2.41 -18.50 -4.34
CA MET A 213 1.49 -19.58 -3.97
C MET A 213 0.31 -19.58 -4.94
N GLN A 214 -0.27 -20.75 -5.26
CA GLN A 214 -1.51 -20.76 -6.03
C GLN A 214 -2.61 -20.04 -5.25
N SER A 215 -3.36 -19.16 -5.90
CA SER A 215 -4.40 -18.33 -5.29
C SER A 215 -5.51 -19.17 -4.64
N SER A 216 -5.75 -20.39 -5.15
CA SER A 216 -6.72 -21.34 -4.61
C SER A 216 -6.40 -21.87 -3.20
N PHE A 217 -5.18 -21.65 -2.71
CA PHE A 217 -4.77 -21.98 -1.35
C PHE A 217 -4.83 -20.80 -0.38
N LEU A 218 -5.42 -19.69 -0.81
CA LEU A 218 -5.57 -18.49 0.00
C LEU A 218 -7.06 -18.16 0.16
N THR A 219 -7.48 -17.96 1.39
CA THR A 219 -8.86 -17.60 1.74
C THR A 219 -8.86 -16.25 2.44
N GLU A 220 -9.87 -15.43 2.17
CA GLU A 220 -10.12 -14.24 2.98
C GLU A 220 -10.47 -14.69 4.40
N ASP A 221 -9.87 -14.04 5.41
CA ASP A 221 -10.36 -14.19 6.76
C ASP A 221 -11.81 -13.69 6.78
N ALA A 222 -12.72 -14.49 7.25
CA ALA A 222 -14.01 -13.95 7.67
C ALA A 222 -13.70 -12.82 8.68
N PRO A 223 -14.26 -11.61 8.52
CA PRO A 223 -13.96 -10.50 9.39
C PRO A 223 -14.20 -10.93 10.83
N SER A 224 -13.15 -11.00 11.62
CA SER A 224 -13.16 -11.44 13.02
C SER A 224 -13.96 -10.50 13.94
N GLY A 225 -14.63 -9.49 13.38
CA GLY A 225 -15.56 -8.59 14.06
C GLY A 225 -17.03 -8.89 13.84
N GLU A 226 -17.41 -9.55 12.72
CA GLU A 226 -18.84 -9.82 12.45
C GLU A 226 -19.35 -11.11 13.13
N ALA A 227 -18.49 -12.11 13.30
CA ALA A 227 -18.90 -13.34 13.98
C ALA A 227 -19.11 -13.12 15.49
N SER A 228 -18.32 -12.26 16.14
CA SER A 228 -18.55 -11.85 17.54
C SER A 228 -19.79 -10.97 17.66
N GLY A 229 -19.96 -10.01 16.76
CA GLY A 229 -21.16 -9.16 16.78
C GLY A 229 -22.46 -9.87 16.39
N LEU A 230 -22.40 -10.96 15.63
CA LEU A 230 -23.57 -11.81 15.33
C LEU A 230 -23.95 -12.69 16.52
N ALA A 231 -22.98 -13.27 17.22
CA ALA A 231 -23.22 -14.04 18.44
C ALA A 231 -23.83 -13.15 19.53
N ASP A 232 -23.25 -11.96 19.78
CA ASP A 232 -23.78 -10.99 20.74
C ASP A 232 -25.21 -10.53 20.40
N ARG A 233 -25.54 -10.38 19.09
CA ARG A 233 -26.87 -10.00 18.62
C ARG A 233 -27.87 -11.15 18.71
N VAL A 234 -27.43 -12.40 18.56
CA VAL A 234 -28.28 -13.59 18.77
C VAL A 234 -28.62 -13.71 20.24
N ASP A 235 -27.66 -13.59 21.14
CA ASP A 235 -27.90 -13.62 22.60
C ASP A 235 -28.81 -12.48 23.06
N GLU A 236 -28.68 -11.27 22.49
CA GLU A 236 -29.58 -10.16 22.77
C GLU A 236 -31.01 -10.42 22.26
N LEU A 237 -31.15 -11.02 21.07
CA LEU A 237 -32.45 -11.36 20.52
C LEU A 237 -33.14 -12.49 21.30
N GLU A 238 -32.41 -13.50 21.74
CA GLU A 238 -32.92 -14.58 22.60
C GLU A 238 -33.40 -14.02 23.94
N THR A 239 -32.61 -13.15 24.57
CA THR A 239 -33.01 -12.47 25.83
C THR A 239 -34.30 -11.65 25.66
N ARG A 240 -34.46 -10.94 24.53
CA ARG A 240 -35.67 -10.18 24.24
C ARG A 240 -36.88 -11.08 23.91
N LEU A 241 -36.66 -12.24 23.32
CA LEU A 241 -37.71 -13.21 23.05
C LEU A 241 -38.24 -13.78 24.37
N ASP A 242 -37.36 -14.18 25.29
CA ASP A 242 -37.73 -14.65 26.65
C ASP A 242 -38.54 -13.61 27.44
N ASP A 243 -38.15 -12.31 27.34
CA ASP A 243 -38.91 -11.21 27.99
C ASP A 243 -40.31 -11.07 27.38
N VAL A 244 -40.44 -11.14 26.06
CA VAL A 244 -41.74 -11.09 25.38
C VAL A 244 -42.61 -12.29 25.73
N GLU A 245 -42.08 -13.51 25.77
CA GLU A 245 -42.81 -14.73 26.16
C GLU A 245 -43.28 -14.64 27.61
N SER A 246 -42.42 -14.17 28.52
CA SER A 246 -42.77 -13.99 29.93
C SER A 246 -43.89 -12.96 30.11
N ARG A 247 -43.89 -11.89 29.34
CA ARG A 247 -44.95 -10.84 29.35
C ARG A 247 -46.26 -11.38 28.76
N LEU A 248 -46.20 -12.21 27.70
CA LEU A 248 -47.38 -12.83 27.13
C LEU A 248 -48.03 -13.81 28.14
N ALA A 249 -47.21 -14.63 28.79
CA ALA A 249 -47.69 -15.54 29.82
C ALA A 249 -48.35 -14.82 31.00
N ALA A 250 -47.83 -13.64 31.37
CA ALA A 250 -48.41 -12.79 32.43
C ALA A 250 -49.77 -12.19 32.04
N LEU A 251 -49.98 -11.94 30.74
CA LEU A 251 -51.26 -11.41 30.21
C LEU A 251 -52.33 -12.53 30.12
N ASP A 252 -51.95 -13.74 29.77
CA ASP A 252 -52.88 -14.87 29.71
C ASP A 252 -53.29 -15.37 31.10
N GLY A 253 -52.43 -15.24 32.11
CA GLY A 253 -52.75 -15.58 33.51
C GLY A 253 -53.65 -14.59 34.27
N GLY A 254 -53.95 -13.43 33.67
CA GLY A 254 -54.77 -12.35 34.25
C GLY A 254 -56.27 -12.35 33.88
N LEU A 255 -56.73 -13.32 33.12
CA LEU A 255 -58.12 -13.45 32.66
C LEU A 255 -58.87 -14.64 33.27
N GLY A 256 -58.49 -15.09 34.45
CA GLY A 256 -59.15 -16.13 35.22
C GLY A 256 -59.79 -15.63 36.49
#